data_a50fabbbfc007e6e106f14c9b89a2079
#
_entry.id   a50fabbbfc007e6e106f14c9b89a2079
#
_cell.length_a   1.000
_cell.length_b   1.000
_cell.length_c   1.000
_cell.angle_alpha   90.00
_cell.angle_beta   90.00
_cell.angle_gamma   90.00
#
_symmetry.space_group_name_H-M   'P 1'
#
loop_
_entity.id
_entity.type
_entity.pdbx_description
1 polymer ?
#
loop_
_entity_poly.entity_id
_entity_poly.type
_entity_poly.pdbx_seq_one_letter_code
_entity_poly.pdbx_strand_id
1 'polypeptide(L)'
;LKTDTALEGVGLTFTLGAGNDMVCSAVNYLAQELVGREIHELMDSFGETFAALTDSPCYRWLGPHKGVIHLALGSVTNACFDLWAKAEGVPLWKLLIDHSPEEIVRLLDFRYVEDLMTRQEALTILQDAAATREERMGVLKTGYPGYDTSVGWFNYSDELVVENTK
;
A
#
# COMPACT_ATOMS: atom_id res chain seq x y z
N LEU A 1 7.67 -11.04 2.07
CA LEU A 1 6.92 -12.28 2.13
C LEU A 1 7.55 -13.29 1.18
N LYS A 2 7.68 -14.54 1.62
CA LYS A 2 8.15 -15.65 0.78
C LYS A 2 7.04 -16.68 0.66
N THR A 3 6.92 -17.26 -0.54
CA THR A 3 5.94 -18.32 -0.80
C THR A 3 6.64 -19.68 -0.84
N ASP A 4 5.86 -20.74 -0.97
CA ASP A 4 6.34 -22.12 -1.28
C ASP A 4 6.78 -22.26 -2.75
N THR A 5 6.58 -21.21 -3.56
CA THR A 5 7.09 -21.11 -4.93
C THR A 5 8.35 -20.20 -4.97
N ALA A 6 8.81 -19.85 -6.17
CA ALA A 6 9.91 -18.88 -6.34
C ALA A 6 9.48 -17.41 -6.19
N LEU A 7 8.20 -17.14 -5.94
CA LEU A 7 7.69 -15.78 -5.83
C LEU A 7 7.96 -15.20 -4.43
N GLU A 8 8.39 -13.94 -4.42
CA GLU A 8 8.61 -13.17 -3.19
C GLU A 8 7.95 -11.80 -3.33
N GLY A 9 7.19 -11.40 -2.30
CA GLY A 9 6.66 -10.04 -2.19
C GLY A 9 7.55 -9.17 -1.32
N VAL A 10 7.85 -7.96 -1.79
CA VAL A 10 8.69 -6.98 -1.11
C VAL A 10 7.86 -5.78 -0.69
N GLY A 11 7.98 -5.38 0.56
CA GLY A 11 7.34 -4.17 1.07
C GLY A 11 8.31 -3.38 1.95
N LEU A 12 8.22 -2.07 1.85
CA LEU A 12 9.04 -1.12 2.58
C LEU A 12 8.17 -0.16 3.39
N THR A 13 8.74 0.32 4.48
CA THR A 13 8.18 1.45 5.21
C THR A 13 9.28 2.45 5.49
N PHE A 14 8.92 3.74 5.50
CA PHE A 14 9.86 4.82 5.77
C PHE A 14 9.88 5.13 7.26
N THR A 15 11.08 5.27 7.81
CA THR A 15 11.31 5.78 9.17
C THR A 15 12.32 6.93 9.14
N LEU A 16 12.47 7.63 10.26
CA LEU A 16 13.49 8.67 10.42
C LEU A 16 14.79 8.16 11.07
N GLY A 17 14.96 6.83 11.11
CA GLY A 17 16.20 6.16 11.49
C GLY A 17 16.21 5.55 12.89
N ALA A 18 15.68 6.20 13.90
CA ALA A 18 15.62 5.63 15.24
C ALA A 18 14.47 4.62 15.38
N GLY A 19 14.71 3.49 16.07
CA GLY A 19 13.68 2.49 16.37
C GLY A 19 13.33 1.56 15.19
N ASN A 20 14.17 1.44 14.20
CA ASN A 20 13.96 0.53 13.07
C ASN A 20 13.81 -0.93 13.50
N ASP A 21 14.54 -1.35 14.52
CA ASP A 21 14.45 -2.68 15.11
C ASP A 21 13.07 -2.99 15.69
N MET A 22 12.43 -2.00 16.31
CA MET A 22 11.05 -2.11 16.79
C MET A 22 10.06 -2.27 15.63
N VAL A 23 10.23 -1.50 14.56
CA VAL A 23 9.38 -1.62 13.37
C VAL A 23 9.59 -2.98 12.70
N CYS A 24 10.83 -3.45 12.56
CA CYS A 24 11.13 -4.78 12.00
C CYS A 24 10.51 -5.91 12.84
N SER A 25 10.55 -5.79 14.17
CA SER A 25 9.90 -6.74 15.06
C SER A 25 8.38 -6.76 14.85
N ALA A 26 7.75 -5.59 14.73
CA ALA A 26 6.32 -5.49 14.46
C ALA A 26 5.95 -6.05 13.08
N VAL A 27 6.77 -5.83 12.05
CA VAL A 27 6.59 -6.46 10.72
C VAL A 27 6.54 -7.98 10.84
N ASN A 28 7.48 -8.58 11.59
CA ASN A 28 7.51 -10.01 11.78
C ASN A 28 6.27 -10.54 12.50
N TYR A 29 5.77 -9.83 13.51
CA TYR A 29 4.53 -10.21 14.19
C TYR A 29 3.32 -10.17 13.26
N LEU A 30 3.13 -9.07 12.55
CA LEU A 30 2.00 -8.91 11.64
C LEU A 30 2.05 -9.90 10.47
N ALA A 31 3.25 -10.18 9.95
CA ALA A 31 3.43 -11.13 8.85
C ALA A 31 3.06 -12.57 9.24
N GLN A 32 3.16 -12.95 10.52
CA GLN A 32 2.74 -14.29 10.99
C GLN A 32 1.25 -14.56 10.76
N GLU A 33 0.40 -13.54 10.82
CA GLU A 33 -1.03 -13.67 10.58
C GLU A 33 -1.37 -14.03 9.10
N LEU A 34 -0.38 -13.89 8.22
CA LEU A 34 -0.52 -14.19 6.79
C LEU A 34 0.07 -15.54 6.39
N VAL A 35 0.84 -16.19 7.29
CA VAL A 35 1.50 -17.46 6.98
C VAL A 35 0.49 -18.56 6.70
N GLY A 36 0.69 -19.28 5.58
CA GLY A 36 -0.19 -20.36 5.14
C GLY A 36 -1.45 -19.91 4.41
N ARG A 37 -1.62 -18.58 4.15
CA ARG A 37 -2.72 -18.07 3.34
C ARG A 37 -2.34 -18.05 1.86
N GLU A 38 -3.29 -18.34 1.01
CA GLU A 38 -3.16 -18.23 -0.44
C GLU A 38 -3.33 -16.76 -0.87
N ILE A 39 -2.51 -16.29 -1.82
CA ILE A 39 -2.46 -14.85 -2.15
C ILE A 39 -3.77 -14.32 -2.75
N HIS A 40 -4.42 -15.07 -3.63
CA HIS A 40 -5.67 -14.61 -4.26
C HIS A 40 -6.81 -14.56 -3.23
N GLU A 41 -6.92 -15.58 -2.37
CA GLU A 41 -7.91 -15.61 -1.28
C GLU A 41 -7.67 -14.45 -0.29
N LEU A 42 -6.40 -14.16 0.00
CA LEU A 42 -6.01 -13.04 0.86
C LEU A 42 -6.45 -11.70 0.26
N MET A 43 -6.18 -11.51 -1.04
CA MET A 43 -6.44 -10.23 -1.71
C MET A 43 -7.92 -10.04 -2.05
N ASP A 44 -8.70 -11.10 -2.25
CA ASP A 44 -10.16 -11.03 -2.46
C ASP A 44 -10.92 -10.34 -1.30
N SER A 45 -10.39 -10.45 -0.09
CA SER A 45 -10.95 -9.83 1.14
C SER A 45 -9.90 -8.98 1.87
N PHE A 46 -9.01 -8.32 1.14
CA PHE A 46 -7.89 -7.64 1.76
C PHE A 46 -8.31 -6.53 2.73
N GLY A 47 -9.39 -5.80 2.43
CA GLY A 47 -9.92 -4.78 3.33
C GLY A 47 -10.29 -5.34 4.71
N GLU A 48 -10.86 -6.55 4.77
CA GLU A 48 -11.18 -7.24 6.03
C GLU A 48 -9.90 -7.70 6.75
N THR A 49 -8.94 -8.24 6.01
CA THR A 49 -7.63 -8.62 6.56
C THR A 49 -6.89 -7.41 7.12
N PHE A 50 -6.85 -6.31 6.40
CA PHE A 50 -6.26 -5.05 6.85
C PHE A 50 -6.95 -4.55 8.12
N ALA A 51 -8.28 -4.57 8.15
CA ALA A 51 -9.08 -4.21 9.29
C ALA A 51 -8.74 -5.05 10.53
N ALA A 52 -8.67 -6.36 10.37
CA ALA A 52 -8.35 -7.28 11.47
C ALA A 52 -6.93 -7.04 12.03
N LEU A 53 -5.95 -6.82 11.17
CA LEU A 53 -4.57 -6.51 11.58
C LEU A 53 -4.45 -5.15 12.26
N THR A 54 -5.15 -4.14 11.75
CA THR A 54 -5.12 -2.77 12.28
C THR A 54 -5.75 -2.67 13.67
N ASP A 55 -6.89 -3.36 13.88
CA ASP A 55 -7.69 -3.25 15.10
C ASP A 55 -7.52 -4.42 16.07
N SER A 56 -6.54 -5.26 15.85
CA SER A 56 -6.28 -6.36 16.77
C SER A 56 -6.09 -5.84 18.20
N PRO A 57 -6.91 -6.29 19.16
CA PRO A 57 -6.76 -5.91 20.56
C PRO A 57 -5.36 -6.19 21.11
N CYS A 58 -4.69 -7.20 20.55
CA CYS A 58 -3.34 -7.61 20.95
C CYS A 58 -2.28 -6.55 20.63
N TYR A 59 -2.53 -5.67 19.67
CA TYR A 59 -1.57 -4.64 19.25
C TYR A 59 -1.95 -3.21 19.66
N ARG A 60 -3.17 -2.99 20.16
CA ARG A 60 -3.69 -1.66 20.51
C ARG A 60 -2.82 -0.90 21.51
N TRP A 61 -2.20 -1.60 22.44
CA TRP A 61 -1.31 -1.00 23.44
C TRP A 61 0.04 -0.54 22.85
N LEU A 62 0.42 -1.03 21.66
CA LEU A 62 1.64 -0.62 20.93
C LEU A 62 1.44 0.66 20.10
N GLY A 63 0.28 1.22 20.10
CA GLY A 63 -0.08 2.42 19.36
C GLY A 63 -1.27 2.18 18.45
N PRO A 64 -2.49 2.46 18.92
CA PRO A 64 -3.68 2.40 18.08
C PRO A 64 -3.58 3.53 17.06
N HIS A 65 -3.90 3.22 15.82
CA HIS A 65 -3.94 4.16 14.72
C HIS A 65 -2.70 5.06 14.62
N LYS A 66 -1.76 4.63 13.75
CA LYS A 66 -0.44 5.21 13.48
C LYS A 66 0.65 4.66 14.42
N GLY A 67 1.84 5.22 14.37
CA GLY A 67 2.99 4.69 15.09
C GLY A 67 3.54 3.40 14.51
N VAL A 68 4.23 2.63 15.36
CA VAL A 68 4.99 1.43 14.96
C VAL A 68 4.14 0.39 14.22
N ILE A 69 2.93 0.12 14.70
CA ILE A 69 2.06 -0.89 14.09
C ILE A 69 1.65 -0.49 12.67
N HIS A 70 1.28 0.77 12.44
CA HIS A 70 0.89 1.22 11.09
C HIS A 70 2.08 1.33 10.13
N LEU A 71 3.26 1.70 10.61
CA LEU A 71 4.49 1.64 9.82
C LEU A 71 4.79 0.20 9.37
N ALA A 72 4.72 -0.74 10.31
CA ALA A 72 4.93 -2.15 10.02
C ALA A 72 3.85 -2.70 9.09
N LEU A 73 2.58 -2.36 9.34
CA LEU A 73 1.46 -2.79 8.51
C LEU A 73 1.59 -2.26 7.07
N GLY A 74 2.04 -1.02 6.88
CA GLY A 74 2.32 -0.47 5.56
C GLY A 74 3.34 -1.30 4.77
N SER A 75 4.42 -1.75 5.43
CA SER A 75 5.40 -2.66 4.83
C SER A 75 4.78 -4.00 4.45
N VAL A 76 4.01 -4.62 5.35
CA VAL A 76 3.35 -5.91 5.10
C VAL A 76 2.32 -5.79 3.97
N THR A 77 1.52 -4.73 3.97
CA THR A 77 0.54 -4.43 2.92
C THR A 77 1.22 -4.31 1.55
N ASN A 78 2.27 -3.51 1.46
CA ASN A 78 3.01 -3.35 0.20
C ASN A 78 3.59 -4.68 -0.29
N ALA A 79 4.06 -5.54 0.61
CA ALA A 79 4.55 -6.87 0.25
C ALA A 79 3.44 -7.79 -0.28
N CYS A 80 2.22 -7.70 0.25
CA CYS A 80 1.06 -8.43 -0.28
C CYS A 80 0.71 -7.99 -1.70
N PHE A 81 0.63 -6.68 -1.93
CA PHE A 81 0.33 -6.13 -3.26
C PHE A 81 1.43 -6.44 -4.29
N ASP A 82 2.70 -6.37 -3.88
CA ASP A 82 3.82 -6.73 -4.75
C ASP A 82 3.81 -8.22 -5.10
N LEU A 83 3.53 -9.09 -4.12
CA LEU A 83 3.39 -10.52 -4.34
C LEU A 83 2.23 -10.85 -5.28
N TRP A 84 1.08 -10.22 -5.07
CA TRP A 84 -0.09 -10.39 -5.91
C TRP A 84 0.17 -9.99 -7.35
N ALA A 85 0.74 -8.80 -7.59
CA ALA A 85 1.11 -8.34 -8.91
C ALA A 85 2.10 -9.29 -9.63
N LYS A 86 3.06 -9.84 -8.88
CA LYS A 86 3.99 -10.86 -9.40
C LYS A 86 3.31 -12.19 -9.72
N ALA A 87 2.34 -12.61 -8.91
CA ALA A 87 1.55 -13.81 -9.16
C ALA A 87 0.73 -13.68 -10.46
N GLU A 88 0.17 -12.49 -10.72
CA GLU A 88 -0.54 -12.16 -11.97
C GLU A 88 0.38 -11.87 -13.16
N GLY A 89 1.69 -11.73 -12.93
CA GLY A 89 2.68 -11.45 -13.97
C GLY A 89 2.55 -10.06 -14.60
N VAL A 90 1.96 -9.10 -13.90
CA VAL A 90 1.74 -7.73 -14.37
C VAL A 90 2.22 -6.70 -13.33
N PRO A 91 2.57 -5.47 -13.75
CA PRO A 91 2.86 -4.40 -12.79
C PRO A 91 1.63 -4.07 -11.93
N LEU A 92 1.85 -3.69 -10.67
CA LEU A 92 0.77 -3.39 -9.72
C LEU A 92 -0.22 -2.34 -10.24
N TRP A 93 0.27 -1.26 -10.90
CA TRP A 93 -0.63 -0.25 -11.47
C TRP A 93 -1.58 -0.82 -12.52
N LYS A 94 -1.09 -1.78 -13.33
CA LYS A 94 -1.88 -2.45 -14.36
C LYS A 94 -2.91 -3.37 -13.73
N LEU A 95 -2.50 -4.15 -12.74
CA LEU A 95 -3.39 -5.01 -11.96
C LEU A 95 -4.55 -4.21 -11.38
N LEU A 96 -4.27 -3.12 -10.68
CA LEU A 96 -5.30 -2.30 -10.03
C LEU A 96 -6.23 -1.60 -11.02
N ILE A 97 -5.73 -1.15 -12.16
CA ILE A 97 -6.59 -0.48 -13.16
C ILE A 97 -7.48 -1.46 -13.93
N ASP A 98 -7.07 -2.73 -14.01
CA ASP A 98 -7.84 -3.78 -14.69
C ASP A 98 -8.98 -4.34 -13.83
N HIS A 99 -8.89 -4.20 -12.50
CA HIS A 99 -9.94 -4.65 -11.59
C HIS A 99 -11.25 -3.87 -11.79
N SER A 100 -12.35 -4.55 -11.52
CA SER A 100 -13.66 -3.93 -11.46
C SER A 100 -13.77 -2.98 -10.26
N PRO A 101 -14.69 -2.01 -10.30
CA PRO A 101 -14.99 -1.16 -9.16
C PRO A 101 -15.32 -1.96 -7.88
N GLU A 102 -16.04 -3.06 -8.01
CA GLU A 102 -16.42 -3.95 -6.93
C GLU A 102 -15.20 -4.62 -6.27
N GLU A 103 -14.24 -5.08 -7.08
CA GLU A 103 -12.99 -5.65 -6.60
C GLU A 103 -12.14 -4.61 -5.86
N ILE A 104 -12.02 -3.40 -6.40
CA ILE A 104 -11.29 -2.31 -5.73
C ILE A 104 -11.92 -1.97 -4.38
N VAL A 105 -13.25 -1.89 -4.29
CA VAL A 105 -13.95 -1.60 -3.02
C VAL A 105 -13.69 -2.68 -1.97
N ARG A 106 -13.53 -3.94 -2.35
CA ARG A 106 -13.18 -5.03 -1.42
C ARG A 106 -11.77 -4.91 -0.82
N LEU A 107 -10.86 -4.20 -1.50
CA LEU A 107 -9.50 -3.95 -0.97
C LEU A 107 -9.48 -2.89 0.12
N LEU A 108 -10.55 -2.10 0.29
CA LEU A 108 -10.58 -0.92 1.14
C LEU A 108 -11.26 -1.19 2.48
N ASP A 109 -10.75 -0.54 3.52
CA ASP A 109 -11.36 -0.50 4.85
C ASP A 109 -12.10 0.84 5.04
N PHE A 110 -13.42 0.80 5.19
CA PHE A 110 -14.27 1.97 5.30
C PHE A 110 -14.62 2.37 6.74
N ARG A 111 -14.28 1.55 7.74
CA ARG A 111 -14.75 1.71 9.13
C ARG A 111 -14.50 3.09 9.75
N TYR A 112 -13.47 3.79 9.30
CA TYR A 112 -13.11 5.11 9.84
C TYR A 112 -13.44 6.27 8.89
N VAL A 113 -14.10 6.01 7.79
CA VAL A 113 -14.46 7.02 6.78
C VAL A 113 -15.92 6.94 6.35
N GLU A 114 -16.73 6.07 6.95
CA GLU A 114 -18.14 5.85 6.57
C GLU A 114 -19.02 7.10 6.74
N ASP A 115 -18.66 8.00 7.64
CA ASP A 115 -19.31 9.31 7.81
C ASP A 115 -18.99 10.30 6.68
N LEU A 116 -17.92 10.06 5.92
CA LEU A 116 -17.50 10.88 4.79
C LEU A 116 -17.75 10.21 3.44
N MET A 117 -17.65 8.89 3.38
CA MET A 117 -17.78 8.10 2.16
C MET A 117 -18.25 6.68 2.49
N THR A 118 -19.42 6.32 2.03
CA THR A 118 -19.93 4.96 2.12
C THR A 118 -19.33 4.06 1.02
N ARG A 119 -19.40 2.73 1.22
CA ARG A 119 -19.01 1.76 0.18
C ARG A 119 -19.76 1.99 -1.14
N GLN A 120 -21.04 2.35 -1.07
CA GLN A 120 -21.86 2.59 -2.26
C GLN A 120 -21.42 3.86 -3.01
N GLU A 121 -21.09 4.92 -2.31
CA GLU A 121 -20.56 6.14 -2.93
C GLU A 121 -19.20 5.89 -3.59
N ALA A 122 -18.29 5.18 -2.91
CA ALA A 122 -17.01 4.77 -3.49
C ALA A 122 -17.19 3.92 -4.75
N LEU A 123 -18.13 2.97 -4.72
CA LEU A 123 -18.47 2.15 -5.88
C LEU A 123 -18.96 3.01 -7.05
N THR A 124 -19.86 3.97 -6.80
CA THR A 124 -20.36 4.87 -7.83
C THR A 124 -19.23 5.71 -8.45
N ILE A 125 -18.35 6.27 -7.63
CA ILE A 125 -17.20 7.04 -8.09
C ILE A 125 -16.29 6.19 -9.00
N LEU A 126 -16.04 4.94 -8.61
CA LEU A 126 -15.20 4.03 -9.39
C LEU A 126 -15.87 3.59 -10.70
N GLN A 127 -17.19 3.38 -10.69
CA GLN A 127 -17.96 3.06 -11.88
C GLN A 127 -17.94 4.23 -12.89
N ASP A 128 -18.13 5.45 -12.42
CA ASP A 128 -18.03 6.67 -13.25
C ASP A 128 -16.60 6.82 -13.82
N ALA A 129 -15.58 6.58 -13.01
CA ALA A 129 -14.20 6.63 -13.44
C ALA A 129 -13.83 5.52 -14.45
N ALA A 130 -14.57 4.42 -14.50
CA ALA A 130 -14.33 3.34 -15.46
C ALA A 130 -14.50 3.81 -16.91
N ALA A 131 -15.33 4.82 -17.17
CA ALA A 131 -15.55 5.37 -18.50
C ALA A 131 -14.28 5.96 -19.16
N THR A 132 -13.32 6.45 -18.34
CA THR A 132 -12.06 7.04 -18.82
C THR A 132 -10.84 6.11 -18.63
N ARG A 133 -11.06 4.83 -18.38
CA ARG A 133 -10.00 3.86 -18.07
C ARG A 133 -8.93 3.80 -19.17
N GLU A 134 -9.35 3.69 -20.43
CA GLU A 134 -8.44 3.56 -21.58
C GLU A 134 -7.56 4.80 -21.74
N GLU A 135 -8.12 6.00 -21.56
CA GLU A 135 -7.38 7.26 -21.60
C GLU A 135 -6.30 7.30 -20.50
N ARG A 136 -6.68 6.96 -19.27
CA ARG A 136 -5.75 6.92 -18.14
C ARG A 136 -4.66 5.88 -18.30
N MET A 137 -4.97 4.71 -18.87
CA MET A 137 -3.98 3.70 -19.22
C MET A 137 -2.97 4.22 -20.26
N GLY A 138 -3.43 5.02 -21.22
CA GLY A 138 -2.56 5.66 -22.21
C GLY A 138 -1.48 6.53 -21.55
N VAL A 139 -1.86 7.33 -20.54
CA VAL A 139 -0.91 8.15 -19.77
C VAL A 139 0.12 7.28 -19.03
N LEU A 140 -0.33 6.21 -18.38
CA LEU A 140 0.55 5.33 -17.58
C LEU A 140 1.55 4.52 -18.45
N LYS A 141 1.24 4.25 -19.71
CA LYS A 141 2.16 3.55 -20.65
C LYS A 141 3.46 4.32 -20.89
N THR A 142 3.42 5.64 -20.86
CA THR A 142 4.60 6.51 -21.05
C THR A 142 5.28 6.89 -19.74
N GLY A 143 4.77 6.40 -18.62
CA GLY A 143 5.19 6.75 -17.28
C GLY A 143 4.50 8.01 -16.75
N TYR A 144 4.29 8.05 -15.44
CA TYR A 144 3.77 9.24 -14.76
C TYR A 144 4.94 10.14 -14.35
N PRO A 145 4.89 11.45 -14.58
CA PRO A 145 5.98 12.34 -14.19
C PRO A 145 6.14 12.35 -12.66
N GLY A 146 7.35 12.07 -12.24
CA GLY A 146 7.75 12.23 -10.84
C GLY A 146 8.30 13.62 -10.57
N TYR A 147 8.53 13.94 -9.31
CA TYR A 147 9.24 15.13 -8.89
C TYR A 147 10.20 14.78 -7.75
N ASP A 148 11.26 15.55 -7.66
CA ASP A 148 12.25 15.42 -6.60
C ASP A 148 11.98 16.45 -5.51
N THR A 149 11.79 15.99 -4.28
CA THR A 149 11.59 16.84 -3.09
C THR A 149 12.90 17.18 -2.38
N SER A 150 14.03 16.63 -2.85
CA SER A 150 15.35 16.80 -2.22
C SER A 150 16.19 17.94 -2.80
N VAL A 151 15.57 18.81 -3.59
CA VAL A 151 16.25 19.95 -4.23
C VAL A 151 16.92 20.88 -3.22
N GLY A 152 16.31 21.09 -2.04
CA GLY A 152 16.85 21.95 -1.01
C GLY A 152 16.56 21.45 0.40
N TRP A 153 17.55 20.87 1.05
CA TRP A 153 17.51 20.54 2.48
C TRP A 153 18.27 21.59 3.29
N PHE A 154 17.91 21.77 4.57
CA PHE A 154 18.53 22.74 5.46
C PHE A 154 20.06 22.62 5.61
N ASN A 155 20.60 21.44 5.36
CA ASN A 155 22.05 21.17 5.41
C ASN A 155 22.75 21.34 4.07
N TYR A 156 22.05 21.73 3.01
CA TYR A 156 22.65 22.01 1.69
C TYR A 156 23.21 23.43 1.66
N SER A 157 24.31 23.64 0.92
CA SER A 157 24.78 24.99 0.63
C SER A 157 23.87 25.65 -0.41
N ASP A 158 23.86 26.98 -0.45
CA ASP A 158 23.07 27.74 -1.42
C ASP A 158 23.47 27.41 -2.85
N GLU A 159 24.77 27.15 -3.11
CA GLU A 159 25.28 26.75 -4.41
C GLU A 159 24.70 25.41 -4.84
N LEU A 160 24.62 24.43 -3.94
CA LEU A 160 24.06 23.10 -4.22
C LEU A 160 22.55 23.20 -4.49
N VAL A 161 21.83 24.02 -3.75
CA VAL A 161 20.39 24.26 -3.99
C VAL A 161 20.18 24.86 -5.37
N VAL A 162 20.98 25.87 -5.75
CA VAL A 162 20.93 26.50 -7.08
C VAL A 162 21.31 25.52 -8.20
N GLU A 163 22.26 24.62 -7.96
CA GLU A 163 22.64 23.59 -8.92
C GLU A 163 21.51 22.58 -9.14
N ASN A 164 20.91 22.10 -8.05
CA ASN A 164 19.80 21.12 -8.10
C ASN A 164 18.50 21.68 -8.74
N THR A 165 18.36 22.99 -8.82
CA THR A 165 17.18 23.66 -9.43
C THR A 165 17.30 23.88 -10.94
N LYS A 166 18.43 23.61 -11.55
CA LYS A 166 18.67 23.74 -13.00
C LYS A 166 18.27 22.49 -13.77
#